data_d268520a54bc745e13c5aca7b4b62f36
#
_entry.id   d268520a54bc745e13c5aca7b4b62f36
#
_cell.length_a   1.000
_cell.length_b   1.000
_cell.length_c   1.000
_cell.angle_alpha   90.00
_cell.angle_beta   90.00
_cell.angle_gamma   90.00
#
_symmetry.space_group_name_H-M   'P 1'
#
loop_
_entity.id
_entity.type
_entity.pdbx_description
1 polymer ?
#
loop_
_entity_poly.entity_id
_entity_poly.type
_entity_poly.pdbx_seq_one_letter_code
_entity_poly.pdbx_strand_id
1 'polypeptide(L)'
;VEVERSLRVLDGAVTVLCAKGGVEPQSETVWRQADQYHVPRLVYVNKMDMMGADFFNVLKMMDERLKCNAVPIQLPIGSEDTFRGVIDLIKMKAYVFYDDLGKDMREEEIPADMEDVAKKYRDHMLESISDEDEEIMMLYLEGEDIPEKMIRTALRKATIANKAVPVTCGSSYKNKGVQELLDAIVEYMPSPLDKKAVTGI
;
A
#
# COMPACT_ATOMS: atom_id res chain seq x y z
N VAL A 1 11.49 -23.92 -3.34
CA VAL A 1 12.85 -23.93 -2.77
C VAL A 1 13.63 -22.66 -3.15
N GLU A 2 13.62 -22.23 -4.43
CA GLU A 2 14.31 -21.01 -4.86
C GLU A 2 13.69 -19.75 -4.28
N VAL A 3 12.37 -19.66 -4.26
CA VAL A 3 11.63 -18.54 -3.66
C VAL A 3 11.94 -18.44 -2.17
N GLU A 4 11.94 -19.56 -1.47
CA GLU A 4 12.21 -19.62 -0.04
C GLU A 4 13.63 -19.17 0.30
N ARG A 5 14.63 -19.58 -0.49
CA ARG A 5 16.00 -19.12 -0.33
C ARG A 5 16.14 -17.62 -0.54
N SER A 6 15.42 -17.08 -1.52
CA SER A 6 15.39 -15.64 -1.78
C SER A 6 14.78 -14.86 -0.63
N LEU A 7 13.64 -15.33 -0.10
CA LEU A 7 12.95 -14.68 1.02
C LEU A 7 13.81 -14.57 2.29
N ARG A 8 14.70 -15.53 2.52
CA ARG A 8 15.59 -15.54 3.68
C ARG A 8 16.54 -14.34 3.73
N VAL A 9 16.92 -13.81 2.57
CA VAL A 9 17.89 -12.72 2.46
C VAL A 9 17.25 -11.36 2.16
N LEU A 10 15.94 -11.31 1.95
CA LEU A 10 15.24 -10.07 1.64
C LEU A 10 15.06 -9.21 2.88
N ASP A 11 15.28 -7.91 2.72
CA ASP A 11 14.95 -6.90 3.73
C ASP A 11 13.48 -6.50 3.67
N GLY A 12 12.90 -6.49 2.50
CA GLY A 12 11.49 -6.23 2.24
C GLY A 12 11.09 -6.74 0.86
N ALA A 13 9.80 -6.79 0.58
CA ALA A 13 9.27 -7.25 -0.69
C ALA A 13 8.09 -6.40 -1.15
N VAL A 14 7.98 -6.22 -2.46
CA VAL A 14 6.79 -5.66 -3.10
C VAL A 14 6.03 -6.82 -3.73
N THR A 15 4.80 -7.03 -3.28
CA THR A 15 3.90 -8.02 -3.86
C THR A 15 3.00 -7.33 -4.87
N VAL A 16 3.07 -7.77 -6.11
CA VAL A 16 2.22 -7.25 -7.19
C VAL A 16 1.03 -8.18 -7.37
N LEU A 17 -0.17 -7.64 -7.15
CA LEU A 17 -1.43 -8.35 -7.38
C LEU A 17 -2.15 -7.74 -8.59
N CYS A 18 -2.80 -8.59 -9.38
CA CYS A 18 -3.63 -8.13 -10.48
C CYS A 18 -4.98 -7.63 -9.95
N ALA A 19 -5.41 -6.45 -10.38
CA ALA A 19 -6.70 -5.87 -9.97
C ALA A 19 -7.92 -6.74 -10.35
N LYS A 20 -7.79 -7.58 -11.36
CA LYS A 20 -8.83 -8.52 -11.78
C LYS A 20 -8.76 -9.85 -11.03
N GLY A 21 -7.59 -10.48 -11.03
CA GLY A 21 -7.39 -11.80 -10.41
C GLY A 21 -7.26 -11.77 -8.89
N GLY A 22 -6.72 -10.69 -8.36
CA GLY A 22 -6.52 -10.54 -6.92
C GLY A 22 -5.52 -11.54 -6.35
N VAL A 23 -5.91 -12.18 -5.27
CA VAL A 23 -5.09 -13.18 -4.59
C VAL A 23 -5.32 -14.56 -5.22
N GLU A 24 -4.27 -15.10 -5.83
CA GLU A 24 -4.27 -16.43 -6.43
C GLU A 24 -3.57 -17.44 -5.52
N PRO A 25 -3.76 -18.77 -5.72
CA PRO A 25 -3.14 -19.80 -4.87
C PRO A 25 -1.62 -19.69 -4.76
N GLN A 26 -0.93 -19.30 -5.84
CA GLN A 26 0.53 -19.07 -5.81
C GLN A 26 0.88 -17.87 -4.94
N SER A 27 0.06 -16.82 -4.99
CA SER A 27 0.24 -15.63 -4.14
C SER A 27 0.12 -15.98 -2.67
N GLU A 28 -0.85 -16.82 -2.30
CA GLU A 28 -1.03 -17.30 -0.93
C GLU A 28 0.19 -18.07 -0.44
N THR A 29 0.73 -18.97 -1.27
CA THR A 29 1.90 -19.78 -0.93
C THR A 29 3.11 -18.92 -0.65
N VAL A 30 3.42 -18.00 -1.57
CA VAL A 30 4.56 -17.07 -1.42
C VAL A 30 4.37 -16.14 -0.21
N TRP A 31 3.15 -15.69 0.02
CA TRP A 31 2.81 -14.84 1.16
C TRP A 31 3.08 -15.53 2.50
N ARG A 32 2.66 -16.78 2.64
CA ARG A 32 2.91 -17.57 3.85
C ARG A 32 4.39 -17.86 4.07
N GLN A 33 5.14 -18.11 3.00
CA GLN A 33 6.59 -18.23 3.08
C GLN A 33 7.25 -16.94 3.56
N ALA A 34 6.80 -15.79 3.07
CA ALA A 34 7.27 -14.49 3.53
C ALA A 34 6.94 -14.23 5.01
N ASP A 35 5.79 -14.71 5.49
CA ASP A 35 5.45 -14.65 6.91
C ASP A 35 6.44 -15.43 7.78
N GLN A 36 6.89 -16.60 7.34
CA GLN A 36 7.86 -17.40 8.08
C GLN A 36 9.19 -16.68 8.28
N TYR A 37 9.60 -15.89 7.32
CA TYR A 37 10.85 -15.11 7.38
C TYR A 37 10.67 -13.68 7.87
N HIS A 38 9.46 -13.33 8.30
CA HIS A 38 9.12 -11.99 8.81
C HIS A 38 9.51 -10.86 7.84
N VAL A 39 9.33 -11.09 6.54
CA VAL A 39 9.67 -10.10 5.51
C VAL A 39 8.61 -9.01 5.47
N PRO A 40 8.96 -7.73 5.73
CA PRO A 40 8.06 -6.62 5.53
C PRO A 40 7.61 -6.52 4.07
N ARG A 41 6.34 -6.22 3.84
CA ARG A 41 5.75 -6.21 2.49
C ARG A 41 4.94 -4.96 2.24
N LEU A 42 4.97 -4.54 0.99
CA LEU A 42 4.10 -3.54 0.41
C LEU A 42 3.40 -4.18 -0.79
N VAL A 43 2.12 -3.90 -0.98
CA VAL A 43 1.33 -4.45 -2.08
C VAL A 43 1.06 -3.37 -3.13
N TYR A 44 1.23 -3.72 -4.38
CA TYR A 44 0.85 -2.93 -5.54
C TYR A 44 -0.23 -3.66 -6.33
N VAL A 45 -1.44 -3.08 -6.37
CA VAL A 45 -2.55 -3.60 -7.16
C VAL A 45 -2.43 -3.02 -8.57
N ASN A 46 -1.94 -3.85 -9.47
CA ASN A 46 -1.62 -3.49 -10.85
C ASN A 46 -2.78 -3.76 -11.79
N LYS A 47 -2.68 -3.21 -12.98
CA LYS A 47 -3.65 -3.40 -14.07
C LYS A 47 -5.05 -2.86 -13.76
N MET A 48 -5.10 -1.71 -13.08
CA MET A 48 -6.37 -1.03 -12.80
C MET A 48 -7.13 -0.58 -14.06
N ASP A 49 -6.43 -0.49 -15.19
CA ASP A 49 -6.98 -0.14 -16.51
C ASP A 49 -7.62 -1.32 -17.27
N MET A 50 -7.45 -2.55 -16.77
CA MET A 50 -7.99 -3.73 -17.43
C MET A 50 -9.45 -4.00 -17.08
N MET A 51 -10.17 -4.59 -18.04
CA MET A 51 -11.54 -5.05 -17.83
C MET A 51 -11.62 -6.07 -16.68
N GLY A 52 -12.52 -5.84 -15.74
CA GLY A 52 -12.67 -6.65 -14.53
C GLY A 52 -11.83 -6.18 -13.35
N ALA A 53 -11.11 -5.07 -13.48
CA ALA A 53 -10.34 -4.50 -12.37
C ALA A 53 -11.26 -4.04 -11.23
N ASP A 54 -10.99 -4.53 -10.03
CA ASP A 54 -11.75 -4.20 -8.82
C ASP A 54 -10.81 -4.16 -7.60
N PHE A 55 -10.34 -2.97 -7.27
CA PHE A 55 -9.41 -2.75 -6.15
C PHE A 55 -9.99 -3.21 -4.81
N PHE A 56 -11.24 -2.89 -4.54
CA PHE A 56 -11.86 -3.20 -3.24
C PHE A 56 -12.10 -4.70 -3.07
N ASN A 57 -12.36 -5.42 -4.16
CA ASN A 57 -12.42 -6.87 -4.12
C ASN A 57 -11.05 -7.48 -3.80
N VAL A 58 -9.97 -6.90 -4.33
CA VAL A 58 -8.60 -7.35 -3.99
C VAL A 58 -8.31 -7.16 -2.51
N LEU A 59 -8.71 -6.03 -1.93
CA LEU A 59 -8.58 -5.80 -0.48
C LEU A 59 -9.33 -6.85 0.34
N LYS A 60 -10.54 -7.18 -0.08
CA LYS A 60 -11.35 -8.22 0.56
C LYS A 60 -10.67 -9.59 0.49
N MET A 61 -10.13 -9.94 -0.67
CA MET A 61 -9.38 -11.19 -0.85
C MET A 61 -8.11 -11.22 0.02
N MET A 62 -7.40 -10.11 0.17
CA MET A 62 -6.25 -10.02 1.06
C MET A 62 -6.64 -10.29 2.51
N ASP A 63 -7.74 -9.70 2.98
CA ASP A 63 -8.25 -9.93 4.33
C ASP A 63 -8.65 -11.41 4.54
N GLU A 64 -9.42 -11.97 3.63
CA GLU A 64 -9.97 -13.33 3.75
C GLU A 64 -8.92 -14.44 3.54
N ARG A 65 -8.02 -14.27 2.57
CA ARG A 65 -7.09 -15.31 2.13
C ARG A 65 -5.67 -15.16 2.67
N LEU A 66 -5.19 -13.92 2.80
CA LEU A 66 -3.85 -13.65 3.33
C LEU A 66 -3.87 -13.35 4.82
N LYS A 67 -5.03 -12.98 5.36
CA LYS A 67 -5.25 -12.66 6.77
C LYS A 67 -4.23 -11.65 7.30
N CYS A 68 -3.91 -10.66 6.48
CA CYS A 68 -3.03 -9.58 6.82
C CYS A 68 -3.82 -8.30 7.11
N ASN A 69 -3.20 -7.36 7.82
CA ASN A 69 -3.75 -6.02 7.96
C ASN A 69 -3.41 -5.19 6.73
N ALA A 70 -4.22 -5.29 5.68
CA ALA A 70 -4.10 -4.48 4.48
C ALA A 70 -4.49 -3.03 4.79
N VAL A 71 -3.56 -2.11 4.59
CA VAL A 71 -3.75 -0.69 4.86
C VAL A 71 -3.59 0.08 3.55
N PRO A 72 -4.68 0.38 2.83
CA PRO A 72 -4.59 1.23 1.67
C PRO A 72 -4.04 2.60 2.04
N ILE A 73 -2.99 3.01 1.34
CA ILE A 73 -2.45 4.37 1.42
C ILE A 73 -2.86 5.19 0.20
N GLN A 74 -3.43 4.51 -0.77
CA GLN A 74 -4.00 5.08 -1.99
C GLN A 74 -5.32 4.39 -2.30
N LEU A 75 -6.22 5.11 -2.98
CA LEU A 75 -7.42 4.55 -3.59
C LEU A 75 -7.43 4.88 -5.08
N PRO A 76 -7.91 3.99 -5.95
CA PRO A 76 -8.03 4.31 -7.37
C PRO A 76 -9.18 5.28 -7.63
N ILE A 77 -8.99 6.17 -8.59
CA ILE A 77 -10.04 7.01 -9.15
C ILE A 77 -10.51 6.36 -10.45
N GLY A 78 -11.69 5.75 -10.40
CA GLY A 78 -12.20 4.96 -11.49
C GLY A 78 -11.58 3.56 -11.56
N SER A 79 -12.00 2.79 -12.54
CA SER A 79 -11.50 1.45 -12.84
C SER A 79 -11.69 1.16 -14.32
N GLU A 80 -10.96 0.17 -14.83
CA GLU A 80 -11.01 -0.19 -16.23
C GLU A 80 -10.66 0.99 -17.14
N ASP A 81 -11.48 1.31 -18.12
CA ASP A 81 -11.28 2.43 -19.04
C ASP A 81 -11.48 3.81 -18.37
N THR A 82 -12.13 3.84 -17.22
CA THR A 82 -12.31 5.07 -16.43
C THR A 82 -11.20 5.32 -15.42
N PHE A 83 -10.26 4.41 -15.25
CA PHE A 83 -9.14 4.59 -14.34
C PHE A 83 -8.28 5.79 -14.77
N ARG A 84 -8.29 6.84 -13.96
CA ARG A 84 -7.64 8.11 -14.31
C ARG A 84 -6.67 8.65 -13.28
N GLY A 85 -6.56 8.01 -12.13
CA GLY A 85 -5.68 8.51 -11.09
C GLY A 85 -5.81 7.78 -9.77
N VAL A 86 -5.18 8.33 -8.75
CA VAL A 86 -5.20 7.80 -7.39
C VAL A 86 -5.44 8.90 -6.37
N ILE A 87 -6.10 8.54 -5.27
CA ILE A 87 -6.20 9.38 -4.09
C ILE A 87 -5.06 9.01 -3.16
N ASP A 88 -4.26 9.99 -2.73
CA ASP A 88 -3.26 9.83 -1.66
C ASP A 88 -3.95 10.07 -0.32
N LEU A 89 -4.10 9.00 0.47
CA LEU A 89 -4.78 9.06 1.78
C LEU A 89 -3.93 9.71 2.87
N ILE A 90 -2.62 9.85 2.66
CA ILE A 90 -1.74 10.54 3.60
C ILE A 90 -1.88 12.05 3.45
N LYS A 91 -1.90 12.54 2.22
CA LYS A 91 -2.07 13.98 1.92
C LYS A 91 -3.53 14.41 1.81
N MET A 92 -4.45 13.46 1.60
CA MET A 92 -5.85 13.70 1.26
C MET A 92 -5.98 14.59 0.02
N LYS A 93 -5.28 14.21 -1.04
CA LYS A 93 -5.30 14.83 -2.37
C LYS A 93 -5.44 13.78 -3.45
N ALA A 94 -5.92 14.20 -4.61
CA ALA A 94 -6.00 13.37 -5.80
C ALA A 94 -4.86 13.67 -6.76
N TYR A 95 -4.29 12.63 -7.34
CA TYR A 95 -3.33 12.71 -8.45
C TYR A 95 -3.99 12.16 -9.70
N VAL A 96 -4.29 13.02 -10.64
CA VAL A 96 -5.05 12.69 -11.87
C VAL A 96 -4.12 12.76 -13.07
N PHE A 97 -4.17 11.72 -13.90
CA PHE A 97 -3.40 11.63 -15.14
C PHE A 97 -4.25 12.11 -16.30
N TYR A 98 -3.75 13.10 -17.05
CA TYR A 98 -4.44 13.71 -18.18
C TYR A 98 -3.96 13.22 -19.53
N ASP A 99 -3.04 12.26 -19.53
CA ASP A 99 -2.55 11.60 -20.74
C ASP A 99 -2.50 10.07 -20.58
N ASP A 100 -2.40 9.36 -21.70
CA ASP A 100 -2.37 7.89 -21.70
C ASP A 100 -1.04 7.28 -21.24
N LEU A 101 0.01 8.09 -21.12
CA LEU A 101 1.36 7.64 -20.78
C LEU A 101 1.80 8.02 -19.36
N GLY A 102 0.91 8.59 -18.56
CA GLY A 102 1.18 8.98 -17.18
C GLY A 102 2.22 10.11 -17.01
N LYS A 103 2.39 10.94 -18.04
CA LYS A 103 3.36 12.06 -18.03
C LYS A 103 2.77 13.36 -17.50
N ASP A 104 1.48 13.61 -17.77
CA ASP A 104 0.75 14.79 -17.30
C ASP A 104 -0.08 14.41 -16.07
N MET A 105 0.57 14.45 -14.91
CA MET A 105 -0.08 14.20 -13.62
C MET A 105 -0.31 15.54 -12.91
N ARG A 106 -1.53 15.73 -12.41
CA ARG A 106 -1.91 16.95 -11.68
C ARG A 106 -2.47 16.62 -10.31
N GLU A 107 -2.06 17.40 -9.31
CA GLU A 107 -2.63 17.34 -7.97
C GLU A 107 -3.95 18.13 -7.93
N GLU A 108 -5.00 17.50 -7.47
CA GLU A 108 -6.34 18.07 -7.41
C GLU A 108 -7.02 17.74 -6.07
N GLU A 109 -8.14 18.37 -5.81
CA GLU A 109 -8.99 18.00 -4.68
C GLU A 109 -9.61 16.61 -4.92
N ILE A 110 -9.90 15.89 -3.84
CA ILE A 110 -10.57 14.59 -3.92
C ILE A 110 -11.95 14.79 -4.56
N PRO A 111 -12.33 13.95 -5.55
CA PRO A 111 -13.66 14.01 -6.13
C PRO A 111 -14.75 13.91 -5.06
N ALA A 112 -15.80 14.72 -5.17
CA ALA A 112 -16.85 14.81 -4.16
C ALA A 112 -17.54 13.46 -3.88
N ASP A 113 -17.72 12.64 -4.90
CA ASP A 113 -18.29 11.28 -4.79
C ASP A 113 -17.37 10.26 -4.10
N MET A 114 -16.11 10.61 -3.87
CA MET A 114 -15.13 9.73 -3.23
C MET A 114 -14.69 10.21 -1.83
N GLU A 115 -15.21 11.34 -1.36
CA GLU A 115 -14.80 11.89 -0.05
C GLU A 115 -15.11 10.93 1.11
N ASP A 116 -16.27 10.28 1.11
CA ASP A 116 -16.68 9.37 2.18
C ASP A 116 -15.82 8.11 2.21
N VAL A 117 -15.54 7.51 1.06
CA VAL A 117 -14.69 6.34 0.99
C VAL A 117 -13.24 6.67 1.33
N ALA A 118 -12.76 7.84 0.94
CA ALA A 118 -11.42 8.32 1.31
C ALA A 118 -11.29 8.49 2.83
N LYS A 119 -12.26 9.10 3.48
CA LYS A 119 -12.30 9.24 4.95
C LYS A 119 -12.32 7.88 5.65
N LYS A 120 -13.14 6.95 5.18
CA LYS A 120 -13.22 5.59 5.73
C LYS A 120 -11.86 4.90 5.73
N TYR A 121 -11.15 4.91 4.61
CA TYR A 121 -9.85 4.25 4.51
C TYR A 121 -8.73 5.03 5.18
N ARG A 122 -8.82 6.35 5.23
CA ARG A 122 -7.91 7.15 6.06
C ARG A 122 -8.06 6.81 7.53
N ASP A 123 -9.27 6.70 8.05
CA ASP A 123 -9.52 6.29 9.44
C ASP A 123 -8.95 4.91 9.73
N HIS A 124 -9.15 3.95 8.82
CA HIS A 124 -8.55 2.63 8.95
C HIS A 124 -7.00 2.69 9.01
N MET A 125 -6.39 3.51 8.18
CA MET A 125 -4.94 3.72 8.20
C MET A 125 -4.48 4.31 9.53
N LEU A 126 -5.15 5.35 10.03
CA LEU A 126 -4.81 6.00 11.29
C LEU A 126 -4.98 5.07 12.49
N GLU A 127 -6.06 4.28 12.53
CA GLU A 127 -6.23 3.24 13.54
C GLU A 127 -5.11 2.21 13.51
N SER A 128 -4.72 1.77 12.31
CA SER A 128 -3.68 0.74 12.13
C SER A 128 -2.30 1.18 12.59
N ILE A 129 -2.02 2.47 12.59
CA ILE A 129 -0.72 3.03 12.99
C ILE A 129 -0.72 3.70 14.36
N SER A 130 -1.89 3.87 14.98
CA SER A 130 -2.01 4.57 16.27
C SER A 130 -1.24 3.89 17.41
N ASP A 131 -1.08 2.58 17.36
CA ASP A 131 -0.31 1.83 18.35
C ASP A 131 1.20 2.08 18.27
N GLU A 132 1.69 2.64 17.17
CA GLU A 132 3.12 2.92 16.97
C GLU A 132 3.57 4.27 17.54
N ASP A 133 2.62 5.15 17.84
CA ASP A 133 2.91 6.49 18.35
C ASP A 133 1.74 7.00 19.22
N GLU A 134 2.01 7.20 20.50
CA GLU A 134 1.00 7.67 21.47
C GLU A 134 0.42 9.05 21.06
N GLU A 135 1.23 9.92 20.48
CA GLU A 135 0.79 11.24 20.04
C GLU A 135 -0.22 11.14 18.87
N ILE A 136 0.00 10.20 17.95
CA ILE A 136 -0.99 9.91 16.88
C ILE A 136 -2.29 9.43 17.49
N MET A 137 -2.23 8.51 18.45
CA MET A 137 -3.43 8.01 19.12
C MET A 137 -4.20 9.13 19.79
N MET A 138 -3.53 10.02 20.50
CA MET A 138 -4.16 11.17 21.14
C MET A 138 -4.82 12.10 20.13
N LEU A 139 -4.08 12.51 19.09
CA LEU A 139 -4.61 13.41 18.04
C LEU A 139 -5.81 12.77 17.31
N TYR A 140 -5.74 11.49 17.02
CA TYR A 140 -6.83 10.76 16.38
C TYR A 140 -8.09 10.74 17.25
N LEU A 141 -7.96 10.42 18.54
CA LEU A 141 -9.08 10.37 19.48
C LEU A 141 -9.70 11.76 19.73
N GLU A 142 -8.88 12.81 19.69
CA GLU A 142 -9.34 14.20 19.86
C GLU A 142 -9.93 14.80 18.56
N GLY A 143 -9.82 14.08 17.43
CA GLY A 143 -10.28 14.57 16.14
C GLY A 143 -9.42 15.70 15.56
N GLU A 144 -8.19 15.82 16.03
CA GLU A 144 -7.23 16.82 15.55
C GLU A 144 -6.47 16.36 14.31
N ASP A 145 -5.95 17.34 13.55
CA ASP A 145 -5.13 17.05 12.38
C ASP A 145 -3.81 16.40 12.78
N ILE A 146 -3.45 15.32 12.08
CA ILE A 146 -2.21 14.60 12.30
C ILE A 146 -1.19 15.02 11.23
N PRO A 147 0.00 15.50 11.62
CA PRO A 147 1.03 15.88 10.65
C PRO A 147 1.43 14.71 9.74
N GLU A 148 1.59 15.00 8.46
CA GLU A 148 1.96 14.01 7.43
C GLU A 148 3.24 13.23 7.80
N LYS A 149 4.27 13.94 8.26
CA LYS A 149 5.53 13.32 8.67
C LYS A 149 5.36 12.30 9.78
N MET A 150 4.48 12.58 10.73
CA MET A 150 4.15 11.69 11.84
C MET A 150 3.46 10.41 11.33
N ILE A 151 2.52 10.55 10.40
CA ILE A 151 1.84 9.42 9.75
C ILE A 151 2.86 8.55 9.01
N ARG A 152 3.75 9.14 8.22
CA ARG A 152 4.77 8.41 7.45
C ARG A 152 5.71 7.64 8.35
N THR A 153 6.19 8.25 9.42
CA THR A 153 7.08 7.61 10.39
C THR A 153 6.41 6.42 11.08
N ALA A 154 5.17 6.58 11.54
CA ALA A 154 4.43 5.51 12.20
C ALA A 154 4.06 4.38 11.23
N LEU A 155 3.67 4.70 10.01
CA LEU A 155 3.36 3.71 8.98
C LEU A 155 4.61 2.90 8.62
N ARG A 156 5.77 3.53 8.50
CA ARG A 156 7.05 2.84 8.30
C ARG A 156 7.33 1.85 9.44
N LYS A 157 7.18 2.26 10.69
CA LYS A 157 7.37 1.38 11.85
C LYS A 157 6.42 0.19 11.82
N ALA A 158 5.14 0.42 11.57
CA ALA A 158 4.14 -0.63 11.48
C ALA A 158 4.43 -1.61 10.33
N THR A 159 4.90 -1.12 9.20
CA THR A 159 5.27 -1.93 8.02
C THR A 159 6.47 -2.82 8.32
N ILE A 160 7.53 -2.26 8.88
CA ILE A 160 8.77 -2.99 9.25
C ILE A 160 8.48 -4.03 10.32
N ALA A 161 7.56 -3.75 11.24
CA ALA A 161 7.13 -4.67 12.30
C ALA A 161 6.11 -5.73 11.83
N ASN A 162 5.74 -5.75 10.55
CA ASN A 162 4.70 -6.64 9.99
C ASN A 162 3.31 -6.47 10.61
N LYS A 163 3.01 -5.30 11.16
CA LYS A 163 1.70 -4.97 11.72
C LYS A 163 0.75 -4.36 10.70
N ALA A 164 1.30 -3.81 9.63
CA ALA A 164 0.56 -3.22 8.52
C ALA A 164 1.20 -3.60 7.19
N VAL A 165 0.37 -3.76 6.17
CA VAL A 165 0.79 -3.97 4.79
C VAL A 165 0.23 -2.80 3.97
N PRO A 166 1.04 -1.79 3.63
CA PRO A 166 0.59 -0.70 2.79
C PRO A 166 0.16 -1.20 1.42
N VAL A 167 -0.97 -0.71 0.93
CA VAL A 167 -1.50 -1.07 -0.39
C VAL A 167 -1.55 0.16 -1.28
N THR A 168 -0.94 0.03 -2.43
CA THR A 168 -0.93 1.01 -3.51
C THR A 168 -1.62 0.44 -4.75
N CYS A 169 -1.90 1.25 -5.73
CA CYS A 169 -2.55 0.79 -6.97
C CYS A 169 -2.10 1.60 -8.18
N GLY A 170 -2.34 1.04 -9.36
CA GLY A 170 -2.02 1.72 -10.59
C GLY A 170 -2.07 0.81 -11.82
N SER A 171 -1.47 1.29 -12.89
CA SER A 171 -1.24 0.55 -14.13
C SER A 171 0.20 0.77 -14.58
N SER A 172 1.04 -0.24 -14.42
CA SER A 172 2.45 -0.16 -14.82
C SER A 172 2.60 -0.04 -16.34
N TYR A 173 1.75 -0.68 -17.10
CA TYR A 173 1.75 -0.60 -18.57
C TYR A 173 1.51 0.84 -19.07
N LYS A 174 0.60 1.56 -18.40
CA LYS A 174 0.30 2.96 -18.75
C LYS A 174 1.12 3.97 -17.92
N ASN A 175 2.07 3.50 -17.14
CA ASN A 175 2.90 4.33 -16.26
C ASN A 175 2.08 5.24 -15.32
N LYS A 176 0.95 4.73 -14.85
CA LYS A 176 0.07 5.44 -13.91
C LYS A 176 0.22 4.84 -12.51
N GLY A 177 0.73 5.61 -11.57
CA GLY A 177 0.94 5.19 -10.19
C GLY A 177 2.29 4.52 -9.91
N VAL A 178 3.19 4.38 -10.89
CA VAL A 178 4.51 3.76 -10.71
C VAL A 178 5.43 4.64 -9.87
N GLN A 179 5.45 5.93 -10.12
CA GLN A 179 6.28 6.87 -9.35
C GLN A 179 5.87 6.87 -7.87
N GLU A 180 4.57 6.87 -7.60
CA GLU A 180 4.02 6.81 -6.26
C GLU A 180 4.36 5.49 -5.56
N LEU A 181 4.41 4.38 -6.30
CA LEU A 181 4.89 3.09 -5.78
C LEU A 181 6.37 3.17 -5.40
N LEU A 182 7.21 3.74 -6.25
CA LEU A 182 8.64 3.91 -5.96
C LEU A 182 8.86 4.80 -4.74
N ASP A 183 8.11 5.87 -4.61
CA ASP A 183 8.16 6.74 -3.44
C ASP A 183 7.75 5.99 -2.17
N ALA A 184 6.72 5.14 -2.24
CA ALA A 184 6.28 4.30 -1.13
C ALA A 184 7.34 3.26 -0.72
N ILE A 185 8.05 2.68 -1.67
CA ILE A 185 9.15 1.75 -1.39
C ILE A 185 10.26 2.45 -0.60
N VAL A 186 10.67 3.64 -1.03
CA VAL A 186 11.69 4.43 -0.34
C VAL A 186 11.24 4.83 1.07
N GLU A 187 9.96 5.19 1.22
CA GLU A 187 9.42 5.70 2.48
C GLU A 187 9.13 4.60 3.51
N TYR A 188 8.63 3.44 3.10
CA TYR A 188 8.07 2.44 4.03
C TYR A 188 8.83 1.12 4.08
N MET A 189 9.67 0.81 3.10
CA MET A 189 10.43 -0.43 3.12
C MET A 189 11.71 -0.28 3.95
N PRO A 190 12.13 -1.36 4.65
CA PRO A 190 13.35 -1.30 5.46
C PRO A 190 14.60 -1.14 4.59
N SER A 191 15.58 -0.41 5.13
CA SER A 191 16.94 -0.40 4.61
C SER A 191 17.78 -1.49 5.30
N PRO A 192 18.97 -1.80 4.79
CA PRO A 192 19.90 -2.73 5.48
C PRO A 192 20.21 -2.30 6.91
N LEU A 193 20.12 -1.02 7.23
CA LEU A 193 20.36 -0.48 8.57
C LEU A 193 19.23 -0.79 9.58
N ASP A 194 18.03 -1.08 9.08
CA ASP A 194 16.88 -1.43 9.93
C ASP A 194 16.91 -2.90 10.38
N LYS A 195 17.81 -3.71 9.84
CA LYS A 195 17.96 -5.13 10.19
C LYS A 195 19.19 -5.38 11.04
N LYS A 196 19.07 -6.35 11.95
CA LYS A 196 20.22 -6.82 12.73
C LYS A 196 21.22 -7.49 11.83
N ALA A 197 22.50 -7.18 12.03
CA ALA A 197 23.58 -7.85 11.34
C ALA A 197 23.54 -9.37 11.59
N VAL A 198 23.67 -10.15 10.54
CA VAL A 198 23.82 -11.61 10.66
C VAL A 198 25.26 -11.88 11.07
N THR A 199 25.44 -12.34 12.30
CA THR A 199 26.74 -12.83 12.76
C THR A 199 26.92 -14.24 12.22
N GLY A 200 27.90 -14.41 11.33
CA GLY A 200 28.35 -15.73 10.91
C GLY A 200 29.02 -16.47 12.07
N ILE A 201 28.78 -17.76 12.16
CA ILE A 201 29.52 -18.69 13.06
C ILE A 201 30.76 -19.13 12.32
#